data_d7deed8b6abee4f775d498f0f61a135f
#
_entry.id   d7deed8b6abee4f775d498f0f61a135f
#
_cell.length_a   1.000
_cell.length_b   1.000
_cell.length_c   1.000
_cell.angle_alpha   90.00
_cell.angle_beta   90.00
_cell.angle_gamma   90.00
#
_symmetry.space_group_name_H-M   'P 1'
#
loop_
_entity.id
_entity.type
_entity.pdbx_description
1 polymer ?
#
loop_
_entity_poly.entity_id
_entity_poly.type
_entity_poly.pdbx_seq_one_letter_code
_entity_poly.pdbx_strand_id
1 'polypeptide(L)'
;MNVPSKEGLRPLFPYKRYARIQCAALCLALTALVSCSSEKKPGGETASENPAKPTAKVAQYDTGRIAFQRMFLSARGWAGDAKPFRLQSQYTLDAPTSEGKAGLWRASFASPSRRMMKLFVWSGLVGPDAPEQGISFSAEDSWSPSNTSTQPFDIAFLKTDSDKAYEVAQKNGGEKRTSKNPKEPVTFALAWDSANNQLVWHVLYGDNPSQATLRIAVDATTGAFLRVEK
;
A
#
# COMPACT_ATOMS: atom_id res chain seq x y z
N MET A 1 -55.24 -19.89 -9.33
CA MET A 1 -53.97 -20.58 -9.65
C MET A 1 -53.41 -19.93 -10.89
N ASN A 2 -52.55 -18.99 -10.76
CA ASN A 2 -51.85 -18.36 -11.89
C ASN A 2 -50.40 -18.19 -11.50
N VAL A 3 -49.50 -18.81 -12.23
CA VAL A 3 -48.05 -18.73 -12.12
C VAL A 3 -47.62 -17.60 -13.06
N PRO A 4 -46.88 -16.57 -12.61
CA PRO A 4 -46.26 -15.61 -13.53
C PRO A 4 -44.87 -16.06 -13.95
N SER A 5 -44.62 -15.86 -15.23
CA SER A 5 -43.44 -16.15 -16.03
C SER A 5 -42.18 -15.47 -15.60
N LYS A 6 -41.06 -16.17 -15.76
CA LYS A 6 -39.70 -15.65 -15.69
C LYS A 6 -39.41 -14.76 -16.91
N GLU A 7 -39.18 -13.49 -16.70
CA GLU A 7 -38.55 -12.61 -17.70
C GLU A 7 -37.04 -12.50 -17.44
N GLY A 8 -36.27 -12.74 -18.52
CA GLY A 8 -34.83 -12.82 -18.50
C GLY A 8 -34.16 -11.45 -18.46
N LEU A 9 -33.19 -11.32 -17.58
CA LEU A 9 -32.24 -10.20 -17.55
C LEU A 9 -31.20 -10.38 -18.68
N ARG A 10 -31.19 -9.44 -19.61
CA ARG A 10 -30.15 -9.28 -20.63
C ARG A 10 -29.00 -8.48 -20.07
N PRO A 11 -27.74 -8.86 -20.30
CA PRO A 11 -26.61 -8.01 -19.96
C PRO A 11 -26.39 -6.94 -21.05
N LEU A 12 -26.43 -5.69 -20.65
CA LEU A 12 -26.09 -4.52 -21.45
C LEU A 12 -24.68 -4.05 -21.09
N PHE A 13 -23.68 -4.46 -21.85
CA PHE A 13 -22.43 -3.72 -21.98
C PHE A 13 -21.90 -3.82 -23.41
N PRO A 14 -21.84 -2.72 -24.17
CA PRO A 14 -21.16 -2.71 -25.46
C PRO A 14 -19.66 -2.44 -25.27
N TYR A 15 -18.86 -3.41 -25.68
CA TYR A 15 -17.41 -3.31 -25.84
C TYR A 15 -17.08 -2.36 -26.99
N LYS A 16 -16.61 -1.15 -26.72
CA LYS A 16 -16.08 -0.24 -27.72
C LYS A 16 -14.62 -0.58 -28.05
N ARG A 17 -14.44 -1.12 -29.26
CA ARG A 17 -13.13 -1.28 -29.91
C ARG A 17 -12.59 0.09 -30.26
N TYR A 18 -11.42 0.46 -29.72
CA TYR A 18 -10.67 1.62 -30.20
C TYR A 18 -9.83 1.21 -31.41
N ALA A 19 -10.13 1.86 -32.54
CA ALA A 19 -9.41 1.75 -33.79
C ALA A 19 -8.04 2.43 -33.67
N ARG A 20 -7.01 1.75 -34.19
CA ARG A 20 -5.67 2.28 -34.41
C ARG A 20 -5.71 3.35 -35.48
N ILE A 21 -5.24 4.56 -35.17
CA ILE A 21 -4.90 5.56 -36.16
C ILE A 21 -3.38 5.54 -36.29
N GLN A 22 -2.92 5.02 -37.44
CA GLN A 22 -1.57 5.22 -37.94
C GLN A 22 -1.54 6.57 -38.61
N CYS A 23 -0.60 7.44 -38.26
CA CYS A 23 -0.19 8.55 -39.12
C CYS A 23 1.30 8.41 -39.44
N ALA A 24 1.52 8.26 -40.72
CA ALA A 24 2.81 8.13 -41.36
C ALA A 24 3.49 9.49 -41.57
N ALA A 25 4.80 9.44 -41.48
CA ALA A 25 5.83 10.14 -42.22
C ALA A 25 5.66 11.63 -42.64
N LEU A 26 6.68 12.42 -42.32
CA LEU A 26 7.35 13.21 -43.34
C LEU A 26 8.79 13.53 -42.92
N CYS A 27 9.73 13.11 -43.78
CA CYS A 27 11.13 13.48 -43.79
C CYS A 27 11.29 14.94 -44.22
N LEU A 28 12.28 15.66 -43.69
CA LEU A 28 13.05 16.64 -44.48
C LEU A 28 14.43 16.84 -43.84
N ALA A 29 15.43 16.55 -44.66
CA ALA A 29 16.84 16.80 -44.45
C ALA A 29 17.19 18.30 -44.65
N LEU A 30 18.28 18.76 -44.08
CA LEU A 30 19.32 19.65 -44.63
C LEU A 30 20.19 20.15 -43.46
N THR A 31 21.38 20.00 -43.51
CA THR A 31 22.66 20.35 -44.12
C THR A 31 23.72 20.63 -43.06
N ALA A 32 24.86 20.06 -43.31
CA ALA A 32 26.10 20.16 -42.57
C ALA A 32 26.71 21.57 -42.58
N LEU A 33 27.37 21.93 -41.48
CA LEU A 33 28.53 22.83 -41.53
C LEU A 33 29.64 22.24 -40.68
N VAL A 34 30.69 21.86 -41.41
CA VAL A 34 32.00 21.46 -40.93
C VAL A 34 32.72 22.69 -40.38
N SER A 35 33.25 22.61 -39.16
CA SER A 35 34.36 23.45 -38.75
C SER A 35 35.37 22.62 -38.00
N CYS A 36 36.47 22.33 -38.68
CA CYS A 36 37.69 21.80 -38.10
C CYS A 36 38.41 22.88 -37.29
N SER A 37 38.76 22.55 -36.06
CA SER A 37 39.94 23.16 -35.44
C SER A 37 40.64 22.07 -34.61
N SER A 38 41.86 21.79 -35.04
CA SER A 38 42.79 20.87 -34.42
C SER A 38 43.47 21.54 -33.21
N GLU A 39 43.50 20.90 -32.06
CA GLU A 39 44.65 21.01 -31.17
C GLU A 39 44.82 19.76 -30.30
N LYS A 40 46.09 19.39 -30.14
CA LYS A 40 46.64 18.14 -29.60
C LYS A 40 46.57 18.04 -28.08
N LYS A 41 46.13 16.90 -27.60
CA LYS A 41 46.48 15.99 -26.48
C LYS A 41 47.42 16.52 -25.35
N PRO A 42 47.23 16.08 -24.07
CA PRO A 42 47.45 14.67 -23.68
C PRO A 42 46.52 14.06 -22.63
N GLY A 43 46.37 12.74 -22.72
CA GLY A 43 46.25 11.77 -21.64
C GLY A 43 45.21 11.99 -20.52
N GLY A 44 44.04 11.39 -20.68
CA GLY A 44 43.12 11.12 -19.59
C GLY A 44 42.46 9.78 -19.84
N GLU A 45 42.67 8.86 -18.94
CA GLU A 45 42.12 7.51 -18.90
C GLU A 45 40.60 7.59 -19.08
N THR A 46 40.09 6.93 -20.11
CA THR A 46 38.71 6.56 -20.26
C THR A 46 38.35 5.62 -19.14
N ALA A 47 37.76 6.17 -18.08
CA ALA A 47 37.02 5.35 -17.12
C ALA A 47 35.92 4.63 -17.91
N SER A 48 36.14 3.36 -18.18
CA SER A 48 35.11 2.44 -18.65
C SER A 48 34.02 2.43 -17.59
N GLU A 49 32.91 3.13 -17.86
CA GLU A 49 31.68 2.93 -17.12
C GLU A 49 31.24 1.49 -17.34
N ASN A 50 31.65 0.65 -16.40
CA ASN A 50 31.16 -0.71 -16.29
C ASN A 50 29.65 -0.59 -16.02
N PRO A 51 28.74 -1.06 -16.92
CA PRO A 51 27.31 -1.00 -16.66
C PRO A 51 27.06 -1.75 -15.37
N ALA A 52 26.58 -1.04 -14.34
CA ALA A 52 26.27 -1.60 -13.04
C ALA A 52 25.38 -2.83 -13.26
N LYS A 53 25.92 -4.00 -12.90
CA LYS A 53 25.19 -5.27 -12.94
C LYS A 53 23.86 -5.07 -12.20
N PRO A 54 22.70 -5.43 -12.78
CA PRO A 54 21.43 -5.27 -12.11
C PRO A 54 21.51 -5.97 -10.75
N THR A 55 21.45 -5.21 -9.67
CA THR A 55 21.41 -5.76 -8.32
C THR A 55 20.12 -6.58 -8.21
N ALA A 56 20.23 -7.85 -7.93
CA ALA A 56 19.07 -8.71 -7.74
C ALA A 56 18.17 -8.08 -6.68
N LYS A 57 16.88 -7.88 -7.02
CA LYS A 57 15.89 -7.36 -6.07
C LYS A 57 15.74 -8.38 -4.94
N VAL A 58 15.84 -7.91 -3.69
CA VAL A 58 15.68 -8.73 -2.49
C VAL A 58 14.34 -8.34 -1.85
N ALA A 59 13.61 -9.33 -1.34
CA ALA A 59 12.36 -9.08 -0.63
C ALA A 59 12.63 -8.27 0.65
N GLN A 60 11.78 -7.29 0.92
CA GLN A 60 11.85 -6.39 2.07
C GLN A 60 10.58 -6.54 2.91
N TYR A 61 10.75 -6.51 4.22
CA TYR A 61 9.66 -6.55 5.18
C TYR A 61 9.80 -5.35 6.10
N ASP A 62 8.84 -4.45 6.04
CA ASP A 62 8.84 -3.23 6.85
C ASP A 62 7.73 -3.24 7.89
N THR A 63 7.93 -2.48 8.96
CA THR A 63 6.88 -2.16 9.92
C THR A 63 5.84 -1.25 9.30
N GLY A 64 4.66 -1.19 9.91
CA GLY A 64 3.55 -0.40 9.40
C GLY A 64 3.90 1.08 9.27
N ARG A 65 4.62 1.65 10.22
CA ARG A 65 5.01 3.07 10.18
C ARG A 65 6.01 3.38 9.07
N ILE A 66 6.99 2.51 8.84
CA ILE A 66 7.96 2.68 7.73
C ILE A 66 7.25 2.62 6.38
N ALA A 67 6.43 1.60 6.15
CA ALA A 67 5.65 1.46 4.92
C ALA A 67 4.68 2.63 4.73
N PHE A 68 4.01 3.06 5.82
CA PHE A 68 3.13 4.21 5.82
C PHE A 68 3.83 5.50 5.40
N GLN A 69 5.02 5.80 5.94
CA GLN A 69 5.77 7.00 5.59
C GLN A 69 6.06 7.09 4.09
N ARG A 70 6.43 5.97 3.46
CA ARG A 70 6.66 5.90 2.01
C ARG A 70 5.38 6.20 1.22
N MET A 71 4.25 5.59 1.62
CA MET A 71 2.95 5.83 0.99
C MET A 71 2.44 7.24 1.23
N PHE A 72 2.68 7.81 2.41
CA PHE A 72 2.27 9.17 2.76
C PHE A 72 2.93 10.23 1.88
N LEU A 73 4.22 10.09 1.57
CA LEU A 73 4.90 10.99 0.64
C LEU A 73 4.24 10.97 -0.74
N SER A 74 3.91 9.78 -1.25
CA SER A 74 3.19 9.64 -2.53
C SER A 74 1.77 10.21 -2.47
N ALA A 75 1.08 10.03 -1.34
CA ALA A 75 -0.25 10.60 -1.13
C ALA A 75 -0.24 12.13 -1.09
N ARG A 76 0.79 12.74 -0.48
CA ARG A 76 0.99 14.20 -0.48
C ARG A 76 1.29 14.75 -1.87
N GLY A 77 1.94 13.96 -2.73
CA GLY A 77 2.12 14.28 -4.15
C GLY A 77 0.81 14.20 -4.95
N TRP A 78 -0.10 13.30 -4.57
CA TRP A 78 -1.43 13.21 -5.18
C TRP A 78 -2.36 14.35 -4.76
N ALA A 79 -2.43 14.67 -3.46
CA ALA A 79 -3.21 15.77 -2.94
C ALA A 79 -2.50 16.41 -1.75
N GLY A 80 -2.26 17.73 -1.81
CA GLY A 80 -1.56 18.48 -0.76
C GLY A 80 -2.26 18.44 0.60
N ASP A 81 -3.56 18.16 0.65
CA ASP A 81 -4.39 18.02 1.85
C ASP A 81 -4.70 16.56 2.21
N ALA A 82 -4.00 15.59 1.58
CA ALA A 82 -4.22 14.16 1.84
C ALA A 82 -4.06 13.82 3.32
N LYS A 83 -5.10 13.19 3.89
CA LYS A 83 -5.16 12.71 5.27
C LYS A 83 -5.39 11.20 5.27
N PRO A 84 -4.63 10.42 6.05
CA PRO A 84 -4.83 8.99 6.16
C PRO A 84 -6.09 8.67 6.96
N PHE A 85 -6.79 7.59 6.61
CA PHE A 85 -7.89 7.07 7.42
C PHE A 85 -7.77 5.57 7.71
N ARG A 86 -6.87 4.87 7.02
CA ARG A 86 -6.63 3.44 7.27
C ARG A 86 -5.22 3.03 6.83
N LEU A 87 -4.60 2.13 7.58
CA LEU A 87 -3.40 1.40 7.20
C LEU A 87 -3.62 -0.07 7.53
N GLN A 88 -3.22 -0.99 6.64
CA GLN A 88 -3.39 -2.44 6.83
C GLN A 88 -2.21 -3.20 6.22
N SER A 89 -1.73 -4.23 6.93
CA SER A 89 -0.89 -5.25 6.31
C SER A 89 -1.75 -6.24 5.51
N GLN A 90 -1.17 -6.85 4.50
CA GLN A 90 -1.76 -7.98 3.81
C GLN A 90 -0.90 -9.22 4.02
N TYR A 91 -1.57 -10.31 4.35
CA TYR A 91 -0.97 -11.63 4.33
C TYR A 91 -0.99 -12.18 2.91
N THR A 92 0.12 -12.79 2.51
CA THR A 92 0.22 -13.63 1.32
C THR A 92 0.99 -14.88 1.70
N LEU A 93 0.68 -16.02 1.06
CA LEU A 93 1.33 -17.30 1.38
C LEU A 93 2.84 -17.24 1.19
N ASP A 94 3.30 -16.49 0.17
CA ASP A 94 4.72 -16.36 -0.17
C ASP A 94 5.44 -15.32 0.69
N ALA A 95 4.71 -14.53 1.48
CA ALA A 95 5.26 -13.46 2.29
C ALA A 95 4.50 -13.34 3.61
N PRO A 96 4.71 -14.27 4.54
CA PRO A 96 4.08 -14.23 5.84
C PRO A 96 4.52 -12.99 6.61
N THR A 97 3.58 -12.40 7.34
CA THR A 97 3.89 -11.36 8.32
C THR A 97 4.66 -11.94 9.49
N SER A 98 5.62 -11.21 10.02
CA SER A 98 6.41 -11.63 11.18
C SER A 98 6.71 -10.46 12.10
N GLU A 99 6.40 -10.62 13.38
CA GLU A 99 6.80 -9.70 14.44
C GLU A 99 6.48 -8.22 14.16
N GLY A 100 5.29 -7.97 13.63
CA GLY A 100 4.87 -6.61 13.28
C GLY A 100 5.33 -6.10 11.93
N LYS A 101 6.04 -6.92 11.15
CA LYS A 101 6.51 -6.58 9.80
C LYS A 101 5.71 -7.32 8.73
N ALA A 102 5.53 -6.69 7.58
CA ALA A 102 4.91 -7.32 6.41
C ALA A 102 5.60 -6.87 5.13
N GLY A 103 5.55 -7.73 4.11
CA GLY A 103 6.04 -7.40 2.76
C GLY A 103 5.03 -6.61 1.93
N LEU A 104 3.79 -6.51 2.39
CA LEU A 104 2.72 -5.80 1.68
C LEU A 104 1.86 -4.99 2.65
N TRP A 105 1.78 -3.68 2.40
CA TRP A 105 0.98 -2.74 3.17
C TRP A 105 0.07 -1.91 2.26
N ARG A 106 -1.12 -1.60 2.75
CA ARG A 106 -2.09 -0.71 2.10
C ARG A 106 -2.45 0.44 3.01
N ALA A 107 -2.44 1.66 2.46
CA ALA A 107 -2.90 2.85 3.16
C ALA A 107 -3.92 3.60 2.32
N SER A 108 -5.04 3.98 2.93
CA SER A 108 -6.08 4.77 2.28
C SER A 108 -6.02 6.20 2.77
N PHE A 109 -6.07 7.12 1.83
CA PHE A 109 -6.02 8.56 2.07
C PHE A 109 -7.24 9.25 1.47
N ALA A 110 -7.75 10.24 2.18
CA ALA A 110 -8.80 11.14 1.71
C ALA A 110 -8.21 12.53 1.45
N SER A 111 -8.69 13.19 0.40
CA SER A 111 -8.51 14.63 0.16
C SER A 111 -9.84 15.34 0.46
N PRO A 112 -9.95 16.04 1.59
CA PRO A 112 -11.17 16.75 1.96
C PRO A 112 -11.58 17.82 0.94
N SER A 113 -10.63 18.57 0.39
CA SER A 113 -10.91 19.62 -0.60
C SER A 113 -11.47 19.07 -1.91
N ARG A 114 -11.00 17.88 -2.32
CA ARG A 114 -11.44 17.21 -3.56
C ARG A 114 -12.64 16.29 -3.35
N ARG A 115 -12.97 15.94 -2.11
CA ARG A 115 -13.94 14.90 -1.73
C ARG A 115 -13.64 13.55 -2.42
N MET A 116 -12.37 13.22 -2.53
CA MET A 116 -11.89 12.00 -3.15
C MET A 116 -11.03 11.21 -2.19
N MET A 117 -10.96 9.91 -2.38
CA MET A 117 -10.02 9.02 -1.69
C MET A 117 -9.20 8.22 -2.69
N LYS A 118 -8.06 7.73 -2.22
CA LYS A 118 -7.16 6.92 -3.01
C LYS A 118 -6.44 5.91 -2.13
N LEU A 119 -6.31 4.68 -2.64
CA LEU A 119 -5.55 3.63 -2.00
C LEU A 119 -4.12 3.64 -2.54
N PHE A 120 -3.16 3.59 -1.63
CA PHE A 120 -1.74 3.37 -1.92
C PHE A 120 -1.31 2.02 -1.37
N VAL A 121 -0.44 1.36 -2.10
CA VAL A 121 0.10 0.05 -1.74
C VAL A 121 1.62 0.15 -1.76
N TRP A 122 2.26 -0.25 -0.67
CA TRP A 122 3.69 -0.51 -0.64
C TRP A 122 3.92 -2.01 -0.70
N SER A 123 4.75 -2.44 -1.65
CA SER A 123 5.21 -3.82 -1.78
C SER A 123 6.74 -3.87 -1.65
N GLY A 124 7.22 -4.69 -0.72
CA GLY A 124 8.61 -5.10 -0.63
C GLY A 124 8.87 -6.47 -1.26
N LEU A 125 7.85 -7.10 -1.84
CA LEU A 125 7.89 -8.46 -2.33
C LEU A 125 8.64 -8.58 -3.65
N VAL A 126 9.18 -9.76 -3.89
CA VAL A 126 9.84 -10.14 -5.15
C VAL A 126 9.37 -11.55 -5.51
N GLY A 127 8.80 -11.71 -6.67
CA GLY A 127 8.31 -13.01 -7.15
C GLY A 127 7.43 -12.84 -8.39
N PRO A 128 7.15 -13.92 -9.11
CA PRO A 128 6.36 -13.88 -10.35
C PRO A 128 4.92 -13.41 -10.12
N ASP A 129 4.32 -13.77 -8.98
CA ASP A 129 2.94 -13.43 -8.62
C ASP A 129 2.85 -12.29 -7.60
N ALA A 130 4.00 -11.73 -7.18
CA ALA A 130 4.05 -10.62 -6.24
C ALA A 130 3.70 -9.29 -6.93
N PRO A 131 3.03 -8.36 -6.24
CA PRO A 131 2.92 -6.99 -6.71
C PRO A 131 4.32 -6.38 -6.95
N GLU A 132 4.43 -5.53 -7.96
CA GLU A 132 5.70 -4.87 -8.25
C GLU A 132 6.24 -4.16 -7.00
N GLN A 133 7.55 -4.34 -6.75
CA GLN A 133 8.22 -3.75 -5.60
C GLN A 133 8.22 -2.22 -5.69
N GLY A 134 7.82 -1.57 -4.61
CA GLY A 134 7.71 -0.11 -4.53
C GLY A 134 6.31 0.36 -4.16
N ILE A 135 5.95 1.56 -4.62
CA ILE A 135 4.64 2.17 -4.37
C ILE A 135 3.79 2.08 -5.64
N SER A 136 2.59 1.52 -5.48
CA SER A 136 1.51 1.58 -6.46
C SER A 136 0.26 2.21 -5.85
N PHE A 137 -0.72 2.56 -6.68
CA PHE A 137 -1.96 3.19 -6.22
C PHE A 137 -3.15 2.85 -7.11
N SER A 138 -4.35 2.92 -6.55
CA SER A 138 -5.61 2.71 -7.26
C SER A 138 -6.04 3.94 -8.07
N ALA A 139 -7.12 3.79 -8.85
CA ALA A 139 -7.93 4.93 -9.27
C ALA A 139 -8.49 5.68 -8.05
N GLU A 140 -8.92 6.91 -8.27
CA GLU A 140 -9.63 7.71 -7.27
C GLU A 140 -11.06 7.20 -7.09
N ASP A 141 -11.59 7.35 -5.87
CA ASP A 141 -12.98 7.06 -5.54
C ASP A 141 -13.56 8.22 -4.71
N SER A 142 -14.88 8.30 -4.64
CA SER A 142 -15.55 9.35 -3.87
C SER A 142 -15.37 9.15 -2.37
N TRP A 143 -15.20 10.26 -1.65
CA TRP A 143 -15.12 10.28 -0.20
C TRP A 143 -16.09 11.31 0.40
N SER A 144 -16.71 10.94 1.51
CA SER A 144 -17.60 11.83 2.26
C SER A 144 -17.11 12.02 3.70
N PRO A 145 -17.02 13.26 4.20
CA PRO A 145 -16.66 13.54 5.59
C PRO A 145 -17.68 13.01 6.61
N SER A 146 -18.92 12.75 6.19
CA SER A 146 -19.96 12.18 7.05
C SER A 146 -19.83 10.65 7.24
N ASN A 147 -18.96 9.99 6.49
CA ASN A 147 -18.73 8.56 6.62
C ASN A 147 -17.74 8.27 7.75
N THR A 148 -18.25 7.88 8.91
CA THR A 148 -17.44 7.57 10.11
C THR A 148 -16.49 6.39 9.91
N SER A 149 -16.77 5.48 8.97
CA SER A 149 -15.89 4.34 8.66
C SER A 149 -14.61 4.75 7.91
N THR A 150 -14.58 5.95 7.35
CA THR A 150 -13.44 6.52 6.64
C THR A 150 -12.98 7.83 7.27
N GLN A 151 -13.10 7.94 8.61
CA GLN A 151 -12.69 9.13 9.35
C GLN A 151 -11.16 9.27 9.30
N PRO A 152 -10.64 10.39 8.80
CA PRO A 152 -9.22 10.66 8.77
C PRO A 152 -8.65 10.87 10.17
N PHE A 153 -7.41 10.47 10.35
CA PHE A 153 -6.65 10.73 11.57
C PHE A 153 -5.44 11.62 11.33
N ASP A 154 -4.98 12.27 12.39
CA ASP A 154 -3.72 13.01 12.35
C ASP A 154 -2.55 12.04 12.57
N ILE A 155 -1.52 12.14 11.72
CA ILE A 155 -0.31 11.32 11.81
C ILE A 155 0.47 11.53 13.11
N ALA A 156 0.27 12.64 13.81
CA ALA A 156 0.87 12.93 15.12
C ALA A 156 0.45 11.89 16.18
N PHE A 157 -0.68 11.21 16.00
CA PHE A 157 -1.11 10.13 16.88
C PHE A 157 -0.40 8.80 16.61
N LEU A 158 0.23 8.61 15.45
CA LEU A 158 0.96 7.38 15.11
C LEU A 158 2.38 7.41 15.71
N LYS A 159 2.50 7.19 17.00
CA LYS A 159 3.77 7.15 17.74
C LYS A 159 4.29 5.74 17.95
N THR A 160 3.40 4.80 18.20
CA THR A 160 3.71 3.37 18.36
C THR A 160 3.64 2.67 17.02
N ASP A 161 4.65 1.88 16.66
CA ASP A 161 4.69 1.14 15.41
C ASP A 161 4.07 -0.27 15.56
N SER A 162 3.88 -0.97 14.44
CA SER A 162 3.24 -2.29 14.40
C SER A 162 4.03 -3.38 15.13
N ASP A 163 5.37 -3.30 15.19
CA ASP A 163 6.21 -4.21 15.96
C ASP A 163 5.94 -4.09 17.47
N LYS A 164 5.82 -2.87 17.97
CA LYS A 164 5.47 -2.63 19.38
C LYS A 164 4.03 -3.03 19.69
N ALA A 165 3.11 -2.78 18.77
CA ALA A 165 1.74 -3.27 18.90
C ALA A 165 1.69 -4.80 18.95
N TYR A 166 2.51 -5.49 18.15
CA TYR A 166 2.67 -6.93 18.18
C TYR A 166 3.18 -7.42 19.55
N GLU A 167 4.25 -6.82 20.08
CA GLU A 167 4.79 -7.17 21.42
C GLU A 167 3.72 -7.07 22.53
N VAL A 168 2.91 -6.00 22.48
CA VAL A 168 1.80 -5.81 23.42
C VAL A 168 0.73 -6.88 23.23
N ALA A 169 0.38 -7.20 21.99
CA ALA A 169 -0.60 -8.22 21.67
C ALA A 169 -0.13 -9.61 22.12
N GLN A 170 1.15 -9.95 21.98
CA GLN A 170 1.71 -11.22 22.45
C GLN A 170 1.48 -11.38 23.96
N LYS A 171 1.79 -10.36 24.75
CA LYS A 171 1.61 -10.36 26.23
C LYS A 171 0.15 -10.48 26.66
N ASN A 172 -0.80 -10.11 25.78
CA ASN A 172 -2.23 -10.09 26.10
C ASN A 172 -3.04 -11.20 25.41
N GLY A 173 -2.42 -12.34 25.19
CA GLY A 173 -3.07 -13.55 24.68
C GLY A 173 -2.54 -14.06 23.34
N GLY A 174 -1.77 -13.22 22.62
CA GLY A 174 -1.19 -13.59 21.34
C GLY A 174 -0.19 -14.73 21.43
N GLU A 175 0.71 -14.72 22.45
CA GLU A 175 1.69 -15.77 22.66
C GLU A 175 1.04 -17.16 22.82
N LYS A 176 -0.03 -17.24 23.61
CA LYS A 176 -0.79 -18.49 23.75
C LYS A 176 -1.38 -18.96 22.42
N ARG A 177 -1.75 -18.01 21.56
CA ARG A 177 -2.31 -18.30 20.24
C ARG A 177 -1.25 -18.79 19.27
N THR A 178 -0.14 -18.06 19.13
CA THR A 178 0.97 -18.42 18.25
C THR A 178 1.66 -19.71 18.67
N SER A 179 1.75 -19.99 19.97
CA SER A 179 2.29 -21.29 20.48
C SER A 179 1.42 -22.48 20.06
N LYS A 180 0.09 -22.30 20.00
CA LYS A 180 -0.83 -23.36 19.53
C LYS A 180 -0.85 -23.51 18.02
N ASN A 181 -0.75 -22.40 17.31
CA ASN A 181 -0.82 -22.33 15.85
C ASN A 181 0.34 -21.49 15.29
N PRO A 182 1.57 -22.04 15.24
CA PRO A 182 2.75 -21.25 14.83
C PRO A 182 2.71 -20.74 13.40
N LYS A 183 1.84 -21.31 12.55
CA LYS A 183 1.66 -20.90 11.15
C LYS A 183 0.48 -19.95 10.95
N GLU A 184 -0.25 -19.62 12.01
CA GLU A 184 -1.38 -18.70 11.90
C GLU A 184 -0.86 -17.29 11.55
N PRO A 185 -1.37 -16.68 10.49
CA PRO A 185 -0.96 -15.33 10.14
C PRO A 185 -1.31 -14.32 11.23
N VAL A 186 -0.47 -13.30 11.39
CA VAL A 186 -0.79 -12.14 12.21
C VAL A 186 -0.80 -10.92 11.31
N THR A 187 -1.96 -10.29 11.18
CA THR A 187 -2.13 -9.10 10.35
C THR A 187 -2.44 -7.87 11.20
N PHE A 188 -2.27 -6.70 10.64
CA PHE A 188 -2.33 -5.43 11.35
C PHE A 188 -3.29 -4.49 10.63
N ALA A 189 -4.12 -3.79 11.39
CA ALA A 189 -4.93 -2.69 10.88
C ALA A 189 -4.83 -1.50 11.82
N LEU A 190 -4.71 -0.30 11.27
CA LEU A 190 -4.69 0.96 11.98
C LEU A 190 -5.85 1.81 11.50
N ALA A 191 -6.68 2.27 12.41
CA ALA A 191 -7.80 3.13 12.11
C ALA A 191 -8.16 4.01 13.32
N TRP A 192 -8.92 5.08 13.05
CA TRP A 192 -9.48 5.93 14.09
C TRP A 192 -10.68 5.25 14.75
N ASP A 193 -10.64 5.11 16.07
CA ASP A 193 -11.77 4.68 16.88
C ASP A 193 -12.57 5.93 17.30
N SER A 194 -13.63 6.23 16.57
CA SER A 194 -14.47 7.41 16.81
C SER A 194 -15.21 7.37 18.15
N ALA A 195 -15.50 6.16 18.65
CA ALA A 195 -16.21 6.01 19.91
C ALA A 195 -15.35 6.43 21.11
N ASN A 196 -14.04 6.18 21.03
CA ASN A 196 -13.09 6.46 22.10
C ASN A 196 -12.13 7.61 21.75
N ASN A 197 -12.28 8.22 20.57
CA ASN A 197 -11.48 9.33 20.09
C ASN A 197 -9.98 9.07 20.14
N GLN A 198 -9.55 7.92 19.62
CA GLN A 198 -8.16 7.47 19.66
C GLN A 198 -7.75 6.71 18.39
N LEU A 199 -6.47 6.72 18.07
CA LEU A 199 -5.91 5.93 16.97
C LEU A 199 -5.53 4.54 17.50
N VAL A 200 -6.02 3.49 16.86
CA VAL A 200 -5.91 2.11 17.37
C VAL A 200 -5.22 1.20 16.35
N TRP A 201 -4.22 0.48 16.80
CA TRP A 201 -3.73 -0.73 16.17
C TRP A 201 -4.61 -1.92 16.54
N HIS A 202 -5.16 -2.59 15.56
CA HIS A 202 -5.79 -3.90 15.68
C HIS A 202 -4.80 -4.96 15.23
N VAL A 203 -4.33 -5.76 16.15
CA VAL A 203 -3.49 -6.93 15.86
C VAL A 203 -4.41 -8.14 15.74
N LEU A 204 -4.42 -8.74 14.56
CA LEU A 204 -5.39 -9.73 14.13
C LEU A 204 -4.68 -11.08 13.92
N TYR A 205 -5.09 -12.10 14.63
CA TYR A 205 -4.58 -13.46 14.44
C TYR A 205 -5.51 -14.18 13.46
N GLY A 206 -5.08 -14.24 12.21
CA GLY A 206 -5.82 -14.70 11.02
C GLY A 206 -5.44 -13.93 9.78
N ASP A 207 -5.83 -14.43 8.60
CA ASP A 207 -5.47 -13.90 7.28
C ASP A 207 -6.09 -12.52 7.02
N ASN A 208 -7.27 -12.31 7.58
CA ASN A 208 -8.06 -11.09 7.36
C ASN A 208 -8.97 -10.79 8.57
N PRO A 209 -9.54 -9.59 8.66
CA PRO A 209 -10.39 -9.19 9.78
C PRO A 209 -11.61 -10.08 10.02
N SER A 210 -12.20 -10.65 8.97
CA SER A 210 -13.42 -11.47 9.09
C SER A 210 -13.15 -12.86 9.64
N GLN A 211 -11.92 -13.37 9.48
CA GLN A 211 -11.50 -14.72 9.90
C GLN A 211 -10.59 -14.70 11.12
N ALA A 212 -10.29 -13.52 11.66
CA ALA A 212 -9.44 -13.40 12.84
C ALA A 212 -10.10 -14.06 14.06
N THR A 213 -9.37 -14.99 14.66
CA THR A 213 -9.80 -15.76 15.82
C THR A 213 -9.48 -15.08 17.14
N LEU A 214 -8.54 -14.13 17.12
CA LEU A 214 -8.19 -13.25 18.22
C LEU A 214 -7.88 -11.87 17.64
N ARG A 215 -8.39 -10.84 18.28
CA ARG A 215 -8.12 -9.44 17.94
C ARG A 215 -7.73 -8.69 19.20
N ILE A 216 -6.64 -7.96 19.12
CA ILE A 216 -6.14 -7.18 20.24
C ILE A 216 -5.97 -5.73 19.79
N ALA A 217 -6.62 -4.84 20.55
CA ALA A 217 -6.53 -3.41 20.33
C ALA A 217 -5.41 -2.79 21.19
N VAL A 218 -4.56 -1.99 20.54
CA VAL A 218 -3.44 -1.30 21.18
C VAL A 218 -3.52 0.17 20.78
N ASP A 219 -3.37 1.07 21.73
CA ASP A 219 -3.32 2.51 21.48
C ASP A 219 -2.08 2.87 20.64
N ALA A 220 -2.28 3.43 19.47
CA ALA A 220 -1.19 3.77 18.55
C ALA A 220 -0.37 4.99 19.01
N THR A 221 -0.86 5.74 19.99
CA THR A 221 -0.16 6.91 20.54
C THR A 221 0.72 6.54 21.73
N THR A 222 0.19 5.72 22.63
CA THR A 222 0.86 5.39 23.91
C THR A 222 1.48 4.00 23.91
N GLY A 223 1.05 3.10 23.04
CA GLY A 223 1.44 1.69 23.05
C GLY A 223 0.72 0.88 24.12
N ALA A 224 -0.28 1.43 24.79
CA ALA A 224 -0.99 0.73 25.83
C ALA A 224 -1.95 -0.33 25.26
N PHE A 225 -2.06 -1.49 25.93
CA PHE A 225 -3.13 -2.44 25.68
C PHE A 225 -4.47 -1.81 26.00
N LEU A 226 -5.43 -1.95 25.11
CA LEU A 226 -6.78 -1.41 25.30
C LEU A 226 -7.78 -2.51 25.66
N ARG A 227 -7.90 -3.52 24.79
CA ARG A 227 -8.90 -4.59 24.95
C ARG A 227 -8.62 -5.75 24.00
N VAL A 228 -9.22 -6.89 24.33
CA VAL A 228 -9.45 -7.99 23.39
C VAL A 228 -10.80 -7.71 22.71
N GLU A 229 -10.82 -7.74 21.38
CA GLU A 229 -12.04 -7.54 20.59
C GLU A 229 -12.68 -8.88 20.24
N LYS A 230 -14.00 -8.88 20.17
CA LYS A 230 -14.81 -10.05 19.81
C LYS A 230 -15.13 -10.05 18.33
#